data_cca9a70de5877bc9ce14aeab53ad55d2
#
_entry.id   cca9a70de5877bc9ce14aeab53ad55d2
#
_cell.length_a   1.000
_cell.length_b   1.000
_cell.length_c   1.000
_cell.angle_alpha   90.00
_cell.angle_beta   90.00
_cell.angle_gamma   90.00
#
_symmetry.space_group_name_H-M   'P 1'
#
loop_
_entity.id
_entity.type
_entity.pdbx_description
1 polymer ?
#
loop_
_entity_poly.entity_id
_entity_poly.type
_entity_poly.pdbx_seq_one_letter_code
_entity_poly.pdbx_strand_id
1 'polypeptide(L)'
;MTRIRNVCFRITLIALIISITSVTMTGCWNRREPVGLLFPTLLGFDIDETGEYIVFAQFPNPTVASGAAANGGGGGRSLSFWVNIGRGQTPYSALKDLALTTSRLISLTHVTVLLISEKLARQGIGPIVELFLRNHELRLIVRTAIVEGSITDLLESELPLEPTPGLGMHRMLEFIRDERSQIPEGNLLEKLREMAEPGHDPMFMRMTVLPAAKEQSFTDPGTTQGEMAKPIVKIHGSAVFRKDKMVGWLDDHESAGANWVLGTISRATYVVAAPQHDCLVTIELLQRSREVKPLISGDEIGVNVKIGAIARVQDITGRIPVDRDDRETVEWLTQEVVGHIENDVQLALSKARELGADVFGFGNLIYRKEPRVWEQIGEDRWHELFQTLKVNVDVEVHVRRPGLVISSFTPR
;
A
#
# COMPACT_ATOMS: atom_id res chain seq x y z
N MET A 1 66.48 41.66 22.58
CA MET A 1 65.13 41.41 23.07
C MET A 1 64.13 41.06 21.96
N THR A 2 64.15 41.65 20.80
CA THR A 2 63.20 41.42 19.68
C THR A 2 63.20 39.96 19.11
N ARG A 3 64.40 39.34 19.00
CA ARG A 3 64.50 37.96 18.46
C ARG A 3 63.81 36.89 19.33
N ILE A 4 63.97 37.01 20.65
CA ILE A 4 63.35 36.05 21.59
C ILE A 4 61.80 36.18 21.56
N ARG A 5 61.26 37.38 21.49
CA ARG A 5 59.82 37.68 21.39
C ARG A 5 59.24 37.09 20.12
N ASN A 6 59.93 37.14 19.00
CA ASN A 6 59.43 36.54 17.74
C ASN A 6 59.50 35.04 17.73
N VAL A 7 60.44 34.40 18.44
CA VAL A 7 60.55 32.98 18.60
C VAL A 7 59.41 32.47 19.50
N CYS A 8 59.15 33.11 20.65
CA CYS A 8 58.04 32.78 21.53
C CYS A 8 56.68 32.91 20.81
N PHE A 9 56.48 34.01 20.04
CA PHE A 9 55.24 34.21 19.28
C PHE A 9 55.00 33.10 18.25
N ARG A 10 56.07 32.70 17.51
CA ARG A 10 55.95 31.56 16.55
C ARG A 10 55.61 30.22 17.23
N ILE A 11 56.20 29.92 18.38
CA ILE A 11 55.91 28.70 19.16
C ILE A 11 54.46 28.70 19.63
N THR A 12 53.99 29.86 20.16
CA THR A 12 52.57 29.96 20.60
C THR A 12 51.58 29.81 19.44
N LEU A 13 51.92 30.40 18.27
CA LEU A 13 51.10 30.26 17.09
C LEU A 13 51.03 28.80 16.58
N ILE A 14 52.17 28.11 16.57
CA ILE A 14 52.26 26.69 16.17
C ILE A 14 51.47 25.81 17.18
N ALA A 15 51.61 26.05 18.49
CA ALA A 15 50.88 25.35 19.50
C ALA A 15 49.38 25.58 19.38
N LEU A 16 48.95 26.81 19.05
CA LEU A 16 47.55 27.13 18.81
C LEU A 16 47.00 26.41 17.56
N ILE A 17 47.76 26.40 16.47
CA ILE A 17 47.38 25.68 15.23
C ILE A 17 47.26 24.18 15.50
N ILE A 18 48.21 23.55 16.21
CA ILE A 18 48.18 22.15 16.57
C ILE A 18 46.95 21.86 17.44
N SER A 19 46.64 22.70 18.42
CA SER A 19 45.48 22.58 19.28
C SER A 19 44.15 22.62 18.49
N ILE A 20 44.01 23.58 17.58
CA ILE A 20 42.84 23.72 16.72
C ILE A 20 42.71 22.49 15.78
N THR A 21 43.81 22.04 15.17
CA THR A 21 43.81 20.87 14.28
C THR A 21 43.51 19.60 15.04
N SER A 22 43.93 19.42 16.29
CA SER A 22 43.61 18.28 17.14
C SER A 22 42.13 18.23 17.50
N VAL A 23 41.48 19.38 17.72
CA VAL A 23 40.04 19.46 17.99
C VAL A 23 39.21 19.12 16.75
N THR A 24 39.67 19.50 15.55
CA THR A 24 38.95 19.19 14.29
C THR A 24 39.10 17.71 13.87
N MET A 25 40.10 16.98 14.39
CA MET A 25 40.30 15.55 14.09
C MET A 25 39.44 14.58 14.93
N THR A 26 38.70 15.06 15.93
CA THR A 26 37.84 14.21 16.78
C THR A 26 36.45 13.94 16.19
N GLY A 27 36.24 14.26 14.90
CA GLY A 27 34.90 14.21 14.24
C GLY A 27 34.24 12.86 14.03
N CYS A 28 34.84 11.74 14.42
CA CYS A 28 34.28 10.39 14.13
C CYS A 28 33.76 9.65 15.36
N TRP A 29 33.35 10.31 16.41
CA TRP A 29 32.91 9.67 17.67
C TRP A 29 31.73 8.72 17.54
N ASN A 30 30.84 8.91 16.56
CA ASN A 30 29.65 8.07 16.35
C ASN A 30 29.69 7.27 15.03
N ARG A 31 30.88 6.88 14.56
CA ARG A 31 31.02 6.07 13.35
C ARG A 31 30.50 4.66 13.61
N ARG A 32 29.42 4.28 12.94
CA ARG A 32 28.91 2.90 12.89
C ARG A 32 29.35 2.27 11.58
N GLU A 33 30.12 1.18 11.66
CA GLU A 33 30.55 0.45 10.46
C GLU A 33 29.40 -0.41 9.93
N PRO A 34 29.11 -0.41 8.61
CA PRO A 34 28.02 -1.20 8.03
C PRO A 34 28.11 -2.70 8.32
N VAL A 35 29.34 -3.23 8.49
CA VAL A 35 29.59 -4.65 8.79
C VAL A 35 29.01 -5.06 10.15
N GLY A 36 28.89 -4.13 11.09
CA GLY A 36 28.30 -4.35 12.42
C GLY A 36 26.78 -4.14 12.47
N LEU A 37 26.14 -3.83 11.33
CA LEU A 37 24.73 -3.52 11.27
C LEU A 37 23.93 -4.63 10.59
N LEU A 38 22.65 -4.77 11.01
CA LEU A 38 21.62 -5.57 10.36
C LEU A 38 20.51 -4.64 9.89
N PHE A 39 20.08 -4.79 8.66
CA PHE A 39 19.07 -3.95 8.03
C PHE A 39 17.83 -4.79 7.71
N PRO A 40 16.77 -4.72 8.52
CA PRO A 40 15.51 -5.34 8.14
C PRO A 40 14.89 -4.58 6.96
N THR A 41 14.30 -5.32 6.04
CA THR A 41 13.58 -4.76 4.88
C THR A 41 12.08 -4.69 5.12
N LEU A 42 11.58 -5.53 6.02
CA LEU A 42 10.19 -5.62 6.41
C LEU A 42 10.07 -5.69 7.93
N LEU A 43 9.09 -4.96 8.47
CA LEU A 43 8.57 -5.10 9.83
C LEU A 43 7.11 -5.53 9.78
N GLY A 44 6.77 -6.55 10.57
CA GLY A 44 5.39 -6.95 10.85
C GLY A 44 5.07 -6.72 12.32
N PHE A 45 3.89 -6.21 12.62
CA PHE A 45 3.42 -6.06 13.99
C PHE A 45 2.12 -6.82 14.21
N ASP A 46 2.08 -7.56 15.30
CA ASP A 46 0.91 -8.26 15.79
C ASP A 46 0.75 -8.04 17.29
N ILE A 47 -0.31 -8.56 17.87
CA ILE A 47 -0.57 -8.52 19.30
C ILE A 47 -1.12 -9.87 19.75
N ASP A 48 -0.63 -10.39 20.87
CA ASP A 48 -1.11 -11.67 21.41
C ASP A 48 -2.41 -11.52 22.22
N GLU A 49 -2.84 -12.61 22.86
CA GLU A 49 -4.05 -12.62 23.67
C GLU A 49 -3.89 -11.84 24.98
N THR A 50 -2.65 -11.63 25.45
CA THR A 50 -2.32 -10.90 26.67
C THR A 50 -2.18 -9.40 26.45
N GLY A 51 -2.19 -8.94 25.19
CA GLY A 51 -1.95 -7.56 24.80
C GLY A 51 -0.48 -7.22 24.61
N GLU A 52 0.40 -8.22 24.57
CA GLU A 52 1.82 -8.06 24.29
C GLU A 52 2.04 -7.90 22.78
N TYR A 53 2.85 -6.91 22.39
CA TYR A 53 3.21 -6.70 20.98
C TYR A 53 4.22 -7.74 20.51
N ILE A 54 3.97 -8.28 19.34
CA ILE A 54 4.87 -9.16 18.62
C ILE A 54 5.39 -8.42 17.40
N VAL A 55 6.70 -8.33 17.23
CA VAL A 55 7.33 -7.77 16.05
C VAL A 55 8.04 -8.86 15.28
N PHE A 56 7.82 -8.88 13.98
CA PHE A 56 8.51 -9.70 12.99
C PHE A 56 9.46 -8.80 12.21
N ALA A 57 10.73 -9.15 12.17
CA ALA A 57 11.71 -8.42 11.37
C ALA A 57 12.36 -9.37 10.37
N GLN A 58 12.27 -9.04 9.09
CA GLN A 58 12.90 -9.83 8.03
C GLN A 58 14.24 -9.22 7.62
N PHE A 59 15.27 -10.02 7.67
CA PHE A 59 16.64 -9.64 7.31
C PHE A 59 17.10 -10.38 6.06
N PRO A 60 17.62 -9.71 5.03
CA PRO A 60 18.27 -10.37 3.90
C PRO A 60 19.57 -11.04 4.34
N ASN A 61 19.87 -12.20 3.76
CA ASN A 61 21.12 -12.91 3.96
C ASN A 61 22.13 -12.53 2.87
N PRO A 62 23.12 -11.67 3.14
CA PRO A 62 24.02 -11.15 2.13
C PRO A 62 24.92 -12.22 1.50
N THR A 63 25.18 -13.32 2.18
CA THR A 63 26.04 -14.40 1.68
C THR A 63 25.39 -15.19 0.55
N VAL A 64 24.06 -15.33 0.58
CA VAL A 64 23.29 -15.99 -0.49
C VAL A 64 23.00 -15.04 -1.64
N ALA A 65 22.69 -13.79 -1.34
CA ALA A 65 22.40 -12.76 -2.34
C ALA A 65 23.62 -12.44 -3.23
N SER A 66 24.84 -12.64 -2.74
CA SER A 66 26.08 -12.40 -3.50
C SER A 66 26.53 -13.58 -4.39
N GLY A 67 25.75 -14.67 -4.46
CA GLY A 67 26.13 -15.88 -5.20
C GLY A 67 27.29 -16.67 -4.61
N ALA A 68 27.84 -16.23 -3.46
CA ALA A 68 28.98 -16.88 -2.80
C ALA A 68 28.63 -18.29 -2.27
N ALA A 69 27.35 -18.58 -2.06
CA ALA A 69 26.88 -19.88 -1.60
C ALA A 69 26.85 -20.95 -2.72
N ALA A 70 26.94 -20.58 -3.98
CA ALA A 70 26.88 -21.51 -5.12
C ALA A 70 28.13 -22.39 -5.25
N ASN A 71 29.24 -22.06 -4.59
CA ASN A 71 30.53 -22.79 -4.68
C ASN A 71 30.81 -23.71 -3.48
N GLY A 72 29.95 -23.77 -2.46
CA GLY A 72 30.11 -24.68 -1.34
C GLY A 72 29.21 -25.90 -1.51
N GLY A 73 29.79 -27.04 -1.88
CA GLY A 73 29.12 -28.32 -2.15
C GLY A 73 28.41 -28.97 -0.96
N GLY A 74 27.57 -28.27 -0.25
CA GLY A 74 26.68 -28.78 0.79
C GLY A 74 25.23 -28.59 0.33
N GLY A 75 24.52 -29.71 0.08
CA GLY A 75 23.17 -29.77 -0.50
C GLY A 75 22.01 -29.20 0.37
N GLY A 76 22.21 -28.12 1.10
CA GLY A 76 21.18 -27.43 1.83
C GLY A 76 20.87 -26.08 1.14
N ARG A 77 19.63 -25.86 0.72
CA ARG A 77 19.13 -24.57 0.26
C ARG A 77 19.30 -23.54 1.40
N SER A 78 20.36 -22.73 1.34
CA SER A 78 20.51 -21.61 2.28
C SER A 78 19.45 -20.59 1.95
N LEU A 79 18.57 -20.26 2.91
CA LEU A 79 17.55 -19.24 2.74
C LEU A 79 18.21 -17.87 2.50
N SER A 80 17.71 -17.15 1.51
CA SER A 80 18.17 -15.79 1.17
C SER A 80 17.80 -14.73 2.23
N PHE A 81 17.03 -15.12 3.23
CA PHE A 81 16.59 -14.27 4.34
C PHE A 81 16.33 -15.10 5.61
N TRP A 82 16.21 -14.43 6.73
CA TRP A 82 15.65 -15.00 7.95
C TRP A 82 14.69 -14.00 8.60
N VAL A 83 13.77 -14.51 9.40
CA VAL A 83 12.83 -13.72 10.20
C VAL A 83 13.21 -13.86 11.67
N ASN A 84 13.26 -12.75 12.36
CA ASN A 84 13.42 -12.70 13.79
C ASN A 84 12.15 -12.15 14.45
N ILE A 85 11.81 -12.65 15.63
CA ILE A 85 10.61 -12.30 16.36
C ILE A 85 11.01 -11.72 17.71
N GLY A 86 10.48 -10.55 18.03
CA GLY A 86 10.62 -9.93 19.34
C GLY A 86 9.27 -9.69 20.00
N ARG A 87 9.25 -9.66 21.32
CA ARG A 87 8.04 -9.46 22.13
C ARG A 87 8.23 -8.32 23.12
N GLY A 88 7.13 -7.64 23.48
CA GLY A 88 7.21 -6.57 24.46
C GLY A 88 5.89 -5.86 24.71
N GLN A 89 5.80 -5.16 25.82
CA GLN A 89 4.59 -4.41 26.20
C GLN A 89 4.33 -3.17 25.35
N THR A 90 5.32 -2.73 24.57
CA THR A 90 5.20 -1.64 23.61
C THR A 90 5.87 -2.03 22.29
N PRO A 91 5.48 -1.41 21.15
CA PRO A 91 6.14 -1.68 19.87
C PRO A 91 7.66 -1.48 19.91
N TYR A 92 8.12 -0.45 20.64
CA TYR A 92 9.55 -0.20 20.76
C TYR A 92 10.26 -1.24 21.65
N SER A 93 9.65 -1.69 22.75
CA SER A 93 10.23 -2.75 23.59
C SER A 93 10.33 -4.07 22.82
N ALA A 94 9.32 -4.40 22.00
CA ALA A 94 9.37 -5.58 21.12
C ALA A 94 10.50 -5.47 20.09
N LEU A 95 10.75 -4.29 19.50
CA LEU A 95 11.92 -4.05 18.64
C LEU A 95 13.25 -4.20 19.38
N LYS A 96 13.33 -3.83 20.66
CA LYS A 96 14.53 -3.99 21.47
C LYS A 96 14.80 -5.45 21.83
N ASP A 97 13.75 -6.23 22.02
CA ASP A 97 13.86 -7.67 22.27
C ASP A 97 14.53 -8.41 21.11
N LEU A 98 14.26 -7.99 19.85
CA LEU A 98 14.97 -8.51 18.67
C LEU A 98 16.51 -8.45 18.80
N ALA A 99 17.01 -7.41 19.45
CA ALA A 99 18.45 -7.21 19.59
C ALA A 99 19.12 -8.28 20.50
N LEU A 100 18.34 -8.93 21.38
CA LEU A 100 18.84 -9.96 22.29
C LEU A 100 19.17 -11.26 21.57
N THR A 101 18.64 -11.46 20.37
CA THR A 101 18.82 -12.67 19.55
C THR A 101 19.70 -12.46 18.33
N THR A 102 20.28 -11.25 18.17
CA THR A 102 21.12 -10.88 17.03
C THR A 102 22.55 -10.56 17.47
N SER A 103 23.53 -10.95 16.66
CA SER A 103 24.95 -10.66 16.87
C SER A 103 25.40 -9.29 16.38
N ARG A 104 24.49 -8.49 15.80
CA ARG A 104 24.77 -7.18 15.22
C ARG A 104 23.70 -6.18 15.64
N LEU A 105 24.00 -4.89 15.52
CA LEU A 105 23.05 -3.82 15.81
C LEU A 105 22.01 -3.71 14.69
N ILE A 106 20.74 -3.69 15.07
CA ILE A 106 19.64 -3.51 14.13
C ILE A 106 19.53 -2.02 13.79
N SER A 107 19.56 -1.70 12.49
CA SER A 107 19.28 -0.37 11.96
C SER A 107 18.02 -0.42 11.11
N LEU A 108 17.04 0.41 11.44
CA LEU A 108 15.70 0.41 10.83
C LEU A 108 15.61 1.27 9.56
N THR A 109 16.72 1.82 9.10
CA THR A 109 16.79 2.77 7.98
C THR A 109 16.37 2.19 6.61
N HIS A 110 16.36 0.85 6.49
CA HIS A 110 16.05 0.14 5.24
C HIS A 110 14.68 -0.55 5.25
N VAL A 111 13.87 -0.28 6.25
CA VAL A 111 12.48 -0.79 6.29
C VAL A 111 11.66 -0.13 5.17
N THR A 112 11.18 -0.95 4.25
CA THR A 112 10.37 -0.52 3.09
C THR A 112 8.94 -1.03 3.15
N VAL A 113 8.66 -2.07 3.94
CA VAL A 113 7.34 -2.66 4.14
C VAL A 113 6.99 -2.71 5.62
N LEU A 114 5.78 -2.25 5.93
CA LEU A 114 5.13 -2.37 7.22
C LEU A 114 3.88 -3.22 7.08
N LEU A 115 3.85 -4.35 7.78
CA LEU A 115 2.68 -5.21 7.91
C LEU A 115 2.07 -5.06 9.29
N ILE A 116 0.76 -4.96 9.36
CA ILE A 116 0.02 -4.90 10.62
C ILE A 116 -1.05 -5.98 10.58
N SER A 117 -1.12 -6.84 11.59
CA SER A 117 -2.17 -7.86 11.66
C SER A 117 -3.55 -7.23 11.80
N GLU A 118 -4.59 -7.89 11.26
CA GLU A 118 -5.98 -7.48 11.46
C GLU A 118 -6.31 -7.32 12.95
N LYS A 119 -5.85 -8.24 13.78
CA LYS A 119 -6.08 -8.23 15.22
C LYS A 119 -5.58 -6.93 15.87
N LEU A 120 -4.35 -6.54 15.57
CA LEU A 120 -3.76 -5.29 16.05
C LEU A 120 -4.45 -4.07 15.44
N ALA A 121 -4.76 -4.11 14.14
CA ALA A 121 -5.46 -3.03 13.45
C ALA A 121 -6.84 -2.72 14.06
N ARG A 122 -7.58 -3.74 14.47
CA ARG A 122 -8.87 -3.58 15.15
C ARG A 122 -8.74 -3.00 16.56
N GLN A 123 -7.65 -3.25 17.25
CA GLN A 123 -7.38 -2.64 18.57
C GLN A 123 -6.96 -1.17 18.45
N GLY A 124 -6.19 -0.84 17.41
CA GLY A 124 -5.70 0.48 17.09
C GLY A 124 -4.22 0.50 16.74
N ILE A 125 -3.87 1.21 15.67
CA ILE A 125 -2.49 1.32 15.18
C ILE A 125 -1.75 2.53 15.75
N GLY A 126 -2.39 3.32 16.62
CA GLY A 126 -1.80 4.52 17.22
C GLY A 126 -0.40 4.30 17.81
N PRO A 127 -0.13 3.24 18.61
CA PRO A 127 1.20 2.97 19.14
C PRO A 127 2.26 2.67 18.08
N ILE A 128 1.87 2.06 16.95
CA ILE A 128 2.77 1.82 15.81
C ILE A 128 3.09 3.15 15.10
N VAL A 129 2.06 3.97 14.89
CA VAL A 129 2.22 5.31 14.32
C VAL A 129 3.16 6.17 15.17
N GLU A 130 2.97 6.18 16.49
CA GLU A 130 3.85 6.91 17.43
C GLU A 130 5.30 6.42 17.35
N LEU A 131 5.52 5.10 17.20
CA LEU A 131 6.85 4.55 17.00
C LEU A 131 7.52 5.13 15.75
N PHE A 132 6.79 5.15 14.62
CA PHE A 132 7.31 5.67 13.34
C PHE A 132 7.56 7.18 13.38
N LEU A 133 6.72 7.95 14.07
CA LEU A 133 6.89 9.40 14.23
C LEU A 133 8.06 9.79 15.13
N ARG A 134 8.36 8.98 16.15
CA ARG A 134 9.41 9.29 17.12
C ARG A 134 10.78 8.69 16.78
N ASN A 135 10.81 7.64 15.99
CA ASN A 135 12.06 6.97 15.65
C ASN A 135 12.67 7.55 14.37
N HIS A 136 13.81 8.20 14.49
CA HIS A 136 14.50 8.86 13.40
C HIS A 136 15.07 7.93 12.31
N GLU A 137 15.17 6.62 12.58
CA GLU A 137 15.61 5.62 11.60
C GLU A 137 14.44 5.14 10.71
N LEU A 138 13.19 5.19 11.18
CA LEU A 138 12.02 4.76 10.44
C LEU A 138 11.53 5.87 9.51
N ARG A 139 11.14 5.47 8.29
CA ARG A 139 10.65 6.41 7.28
C ARG A 139 9.13 6.27 7.12
N LEU A 140 8.43 7.40 7.09
CA LEU A 140 6.98 7.40 6.89
C LEU A 140 6.54 7.01 5.47
N ILE A 141 7.46 7.00 4.51
CA ILE A 141 7.19 6.53 3.13
C ILE A 141 7.13 5.00 3.00
N VAL A 142 7.19 4.29 4.12
CA VAL A 142 7.07 2.82 4.17
C VAL A 142 5.72 2.38 3.58
N ARG A 143 5.74 1.35 2.72
CA ARG A 143 4.52 0.75 2.17
C ARG A 143 3.82 -0.05 3.28
N THR A 144 2.56 0.24 3.50
CA THR A 144 1.81 -0.33 4.63
C THR A 144 0.64 -1.16 4.15
N ALA A 145 0.51 -2.38 4.68
CA ALA A 145 -0.63 -3.25 4.41
C ALA A 145 -1.15 -3.87 5.72
N ILE A 146 -2.47 -4.09 5.76
CA ILE A 146 -3.12 -4.86 6.81
C ILE A 146 -3.22 -6.31 6.36
N VAL A 147 -2.75 -7.22 7.22
CA VAL A 147 -2.70 -8.64 6.91
C VAL A 147 -3.96 -9.31 7.42
N GLU A 148 -4.72 -9.89 6.48
CA GLU A 148 -5.78 -10.81 6.79
C GLU A 148 -5.21 -12.21 7.01
N GLY A 149 -5.39 -12.75 8.20
CA GLY A 149 -4.79 -14.01 8.61
C GLY A 149 -3.45 -13.83 9.33
N SER A 150 -2.52 -14.74 9.11
CA SER A 150 -1.25 -14.81 9.85
C SER A 150 -0.12 -14.08 9.13
N ILE A 151 0.58 -13.20 9.85
CA ILE A 151 1.84 -12.60 9.36
C ILE A 151 2.91 -13.68 9.15
N THR A 152 2.94 -14.72 10.00
CA THR A 152 3.89 -15.82 9.86
C THR A 152 3.72 -16.55 8.54
N ASP A 153 2.49 -16.93 8.18
CA ASP A 153 2.19 -17.62 6.92
C ASP A 153 2.59 -16.75 5.70
N LEU A 154 2.39 -15.43 5.82
CA LEU A 154 2.78 -14.49 4.79
C LEU A 154 4.30 -14.40 4.64
N LEU A 155 5.05 -14.42 5.73
CA LEU A 155 6.52 -14.40 5.70
C LEU A 155 7.13 -15.73 5.24
N GLU A 156 6.42 -16.84 5.40
CA GLU A 156 6.80 -18.15 4.90
C GLU A 156 6.45 -18.37 3.41
N SER A 157 5.63 -17.47 2.84
CA SER A 157 5.29 -17.54 1.41
C SER A 157 6.51 -17.29 0.52
N GLU A 158 6.57 -17.94 -0.62
CA GLU A 158 7.61 -17.69 -1.62
C GLU A 158 7.15 -16.63 -2.62
N LEU A 159 8.06 -15.69 -2.88
CA LEU A 159 7.96 -14.76 -4.00
C LEU A 159 9.16 -15.06 -4.94
N PRO A 160 8.97 -15.95 -5.94
CA PRO A 160 10.07 -16.59 -6.67
C PRO A 160 11.01 -15.64 -7.41
N LEU A 161 10.51 -14.44 -7.78
CA LEU A 161 11.29 -13.47 -8.57
C LEU A 161 12.22 -12.61 -7.73
N GLU A 162 12.06 -12.62 -6.41
CA GLU A 162 12.80 -11.71 -5.54
C GLU A 162 13.61 -12.47 -4.49
N PRO A 163 14.79 -11.96 -4.13
CA PRO A 163 15.68 -12.66 -3.18
C PRO A 163 15.09 -12.72 -1.77
N THR A 164 14.16 -11.81 -1.42
CA THR A 164 13.50 -11.81 -0.12
C THR A 164 12.01 -11.51 -0.25
N PRO A 165 11.12 -12.13 0.55
CA PRO A 165 9.70 -11.80 0.57
C PRO A 165 9.43 -10.31 0.78
N GLY A 166 10.17 -9.63 1.67
CA GLY A 166 9.97 -8.19 1.91
C GLY A 166 10.23 -7.33 0.68
N LEU A 167 11.25 -7.66 -0.13
CA LEU A 167 11.49 -6.96 -1.40
C LEU A 167 10.39 -7.26 -2.41
N GLY A 168 9.96 -8.52 -2.49
CA GLY A 168 8.86 -8.91 -3.36
C GLY A 168 7.56 -8.21 -3.00
N MET A 169 7.20 -8.18 -1.72
CA MET A 169 6.04 -7.45 -1.23
C MET A 169 6.14 -5.94 -1.49
N HIS A 170 7.31 -5.34 -1.28
CA HIS A 170 7.53 -3.94 -1.61
C HIS A 170 7.21 -3.64 -3.07
N ARG A 171 7.73 -4.44 -4.00
CA ARG A 171 7.45 -4.29 -5.43
C ARG A 171 5.99 -4.56 -5.76
N MET A 172 5.38 -5.60 -5.18
CA MET A 172 3.94 -5.83 -5.36
C MET A 172 3.13 -4.61 -4.94
N LEU A 173 3.40 -4.04 -3.76
CA LEU A 173 2.73 -2.84 -3.24
C LEU A 173 3.01 -1.57 -4.06
N GLU A 174 4.11 -1.53 -4.80
CA GLU A 174 4.47 -0.42 -5.68
C GLU A 174 3.80 -0.51 -7.05
N PHE A 175 3.88 -1.69 -7.70
CA PHE A 175 3.42 -1.85 -9.09
C PHE A 175 1.93 -2.14 -9.22
N ILE A 176 1.32 -2.78 -8.21
CA ILE A 176 -0.09 -3.19 -8.30
C ILE A 176 -1.04 -1.99 -8.47
N ARG A 177 -0.65 -0.83 -7.97
CA ARG A 177 -1.38 0.42 -8.14
C ARG A 177 -1.59 0.78 -9.60
N ASP A 178 -0.57 0.60 -10.43
CA ASP A 178 -0.60 0.98 -11.84
C ASP A 178 -1.39 0.00 -12.70
N GLU A 179 -1.54 -1.24 -12.22
CA GLU A 179 -2.20 -2.32 -12.93
C GLU A 179 -3.63 -2.60 -12.46
N ARG A 180 -3.96 -2.27 -11.19
CA ARG A 180 -5.26 -2.60 -10.60
C ARG A 180 -5.78 -1.48 -9.71
N SER A 181 -6.87 -0.92 -10.13
CA SER A 181 -7.57 0.16 -9.44
C SER A 181 -8.34 -0.25 -8.18
N GLN A 182 -8.36 -1.53 -7.87
CA GLN A 182 -9.06 -2.12 -6.72
C GLN A 182 -8.31 -1.96 -5.40
N ILE A 183 -7.13 -1.30 -5.43
CA ILE A 183 -6.24 -1.23 -4.28
C ILE A 183 -5.98 0.23 -3.95
N PRO A 184 -6.16 0.66 -2.68
CA PRO A 184 -5.93 2.04 -2.29
C PRO A 184 -4.46 2.40 -2.42
N GLU A 185 -4.18 3.63 -2.76
CA GLU A 185 -2.84 4.19 -2.71
C GLU A 185 -2.34 4.25 -1.27
N GLY A 186 -1.05 3.99 -1.03
CA GLY A 186 -0.61 4.37 0.28
C GLY A 186 0.71 3.88 0.80
N ASN A 187 1.50 4.87 1.17
CA ASN A 187 2.51 4.76 2.20
C ASN A 187 1.93 5.30 3.53
N LEU A 188 2.62 5.05 4.62
CA LEU A 188 2.15 5.45 5.95
C LEU A 188 1.93 6.97 6.06
N LEU A 189 2.77 7.80 5.42
CA LEU A 189 2.64 9.26 5.46
C LEU A 189 1.32 9.76 4.89
N GLU A 190 0.89 9.17 3.76
CA GLU A 190 -0.39 9.52 3.12
C GLU A 190 -1.54 9.14 4.03
N LYS A 191 -1.51 7.95 4.63
CA LYS A 191 -2.53 7.50 5.57
C LYS A 191 -2.59 8.34 6.83
N LEU A 192 -1.45 8.81 7.33
CA LEU A 192 -1.40 9.75 8.45
C LEU A 192 -2.00 11.13 8.10
N ARG A 193 -1.84 11.58 6.87
CA ARG A 193 -2.49 12.81 6.41
C ARG A 193 -4.00 12.63 6.35
N GLU A 194 -4.50 11.53 5.77
CA GLU A 194 -5.92 11.19 5.75
C GLU A 194 -6.49 11.15 7.18
N MET A 195 -5.81 10.50 8.14
CA MET A 195 -6.21 10.45 9.55
C MET A 195 -6.22 11.82 10.24
N ALA A 196 -5.36 12.73 9.82
CA ALA A 196 -5.26 14.08 10.40
C ALA A 196 -6.26 15.05 9.79
N GLU A 197 -6.88 14.72 8.67
CA GLU A 197 -7.89 15.53 8.00
C GLU A 197 -9.26 15.36 8.69
N PRO A 198 -9.94 16.43 9.12
CA PRO A 198 -11.26 16.32 9.69
C PRO A 198 -12.25 15.66 8.74
N GLY A 199 -13.02 14.70 9.20
CA GLY A 199 -14.03 14.01 8.41
C GLY A 199 -13.47 13.21 7.24
N HIS A 200 -12.28 12.61 7.42
CA HIS A 200 -11.66 11.69 6.46
C HIS A 200 -11.10 10.46 7.18
N ASP A 201 -11.49 9.29 6.75
CA ASP A 201 -11.07 8.01 7.31
C ASP A 201 -10.20 7.24 6.29
N PRO A 202 -9.03 6.71 6.68
CA PRO A 202 -8.12 6.11 5.73
C PRO A 202 -8.50 4.68 5.34
N MET A 203 -8.09 4.31 4.13
CA MET A 203 -8.07 2.93 3.66
C MET A 203 -6.64 2.44 3.51
N PHE A 204 -6.34 1.25 4.04
CA PHE A 204 -5.07 0.57 3.84
C PHE A 204 -5.21 -0.60 2.87
N MET A 205 -4.12 -0.96 2.20
CA MET A 205 -4.07 -2.16 1.37
C MET A 205 -4.33 -3.41 2.22
N ARG A 206 -5.12 -4.35 1.70
CA ARG A 206 -5.34 -5.68 2.29
C ARG A 206 -4.41 -6.67 1.65
N MET A 207 -3.74 -7.45 2.46
CA MET A 207 -2.85 -8.52 2.03
C MET A 207 -3.24 -9.84 2.69
N THR A 208 -3.34 -10.91 1.92
CA THR A 208 -3.69 -12.23 2.41
C THR A 208 -2.80 -13.30 1.79
N VAL A 209 -2.83 -14.48 2.39
CA VAL A 209 -2.15 -15.67 1.88
C VAL A 209 -3.19 -16.63 1.34
N LEU A 210 -3.08 -16.96 0.07
CA LEU A 210 -3.90 -17.99 -0.55
C LEU A 210 -3.20 -19.35 -0.40
N PRO A 211 -3.94 -20.40 -0.04
CA PRO A 211 -3.40 -21.76 -0.08
C PRO A 211 -2.96 -22.06 -1.51
N ALA A 212 -1.83 -22.72 -1.64
CA ALA A 212 -1.33 -23.12 -2.93
C ALA A 212 -2.35 -24.00 -3.67
N ALA A 213 -2.79 -23.54 -4.82
CA ALA A 213 -3.65 -24.38 -5.68
C ALA A 213 -2.80 -25.51 -6.28
N LYS A 214 -3.34 -26.73 -6.31
CA LYS A 214 -2.69 -27.91 -6.92
C LYS A 214 -2.28 -27.68 -8.37
N GLU A 215 -2.96 -26.76 -9.06
CA GLU A 215 -2.74 -26.41 -10.47
C GLU A 215 -1.60 -25.40 -10.69
N GLN A 216 -1.12 -24.74 -9.64
CA GLN A 216 -0.02 -23.74 -9.72
C GLN A 216 1.35 -24.31 -9.37
N SER A 217 1.47 -25.62 -9.16
CA SER A 217 2.75 -26.28 -9.08
C SER A 217 3.41 -26.31 -10.46
N PHE A 218 4.01 -25.19 -10.88
CA PHE A 218 5.07 -25.25 -11.88
C PHE A 218 6.17 -26.10 -11.28
N THR A 219 6.22 -27.35 -11.67
CA THR A 219 7.31 -28.24 -11.32
C THR A 219 8.58 -27.65 -11.91
N ASP A 220 9.37 -26.99 -11.07
CA ASP A 220 10.78 -26.78 -11.36
C ASP A 220 11.35 -28.20 -11.64
N PRO A 221 12.01 -28.45 -12.77
CA PRO A 221 12.55 -29.77 -13.10
C PRO A 221 13.51 -30.38 -12.07
N GLY A 222 13.87 -29.60 -11.04
CA GLY A 222 14.68 -30.02 -9.90
C GLY A 222 13.91 -30.30 -8.61
N THR A 223 12.59 -30.14 -8.59
CA THR A 223 11.80 -30.35 -7.37
C THR A 223 11.49 -31.84 -7.22
N THR A 224 11.96 -32.44 -6.16
CA THR A 224 11.64 -33.83 -5.78
C THR A 224 10.14 -33.96 -5.54
N GLN A 225 9.53 -35.00 -6.10
CA GLN A 225 8.12 -35.34 -5.88
C GLN A 225 7.83 -35.39 -4.36
N GLY A 226 7.08 -34.39 -3.85
CA GLY A 226 6.71 -34.33 -2.43
C GLY A 226 6.74 -32.93 -1.80
N GLU A 227 7.32 -31.91 -2.44
CA GLU A 227 7.20 -30.54 -1.93
C GLU A 227 5.77 -30.05 -2.17
N MET A 228 5.07 -29.78 -1.07
CA MET A 228 3.75 -29.13 -1.13
C MET A 228 3.91 -27.75 -1.78
N ALA A 229 3.01 -27.41 -2.71
CA ALA A 229 2.95 -26.10 -3.31
C ALA A 229 2.86 -25.04 -2.21
N LYS A 230 3.70 -24.01 -2.27
CA LYS A 230 3.79 -22.98 -1.23
C LYS A 230 2.67 -21.95 -1.35
N PRO A 231 2.25 -21.36 -0.24
CA PRO A 231 1.21 -20.34 -0.23
C PRO A 231 1.64 -19.11 -1.03
N ILE A 232 0.65 -18.45 -1.66
CA ILE A 232 0.87 -17.29 -2.53
C ILE A 232 0.33 -16.04 -1.85
N VAL A 233 1.11 -14.98 -1.85
CA VAL A 233 0.67 -13.67 -1.38
C VAL A 233 -0.27 -13.04 -2.41
N LYS A 234 -1.44 -12.60 -1.96
CA LYS A 234 -2.40 -11.82 -2.75
C LYS A 234 -2.66 -10.47 -2.09
N ILE A 235 -2.68 -9.43 -2.91
CA ILE A 235 -3.17 -8.10 -2.52
C ILE A 235 -4.54 -7.92 -3.17
N HIS A 236 -5.55 -7.58 -2.39
CA HIS A 236 -6.91 -7.36 -2.86
C HIS A 236 -7.72 -6.56 -1.86
N GLY A 237 -8.67 -5.77 -2.33
CA GLY A 237 -9.53 -5.00 -1.46
C GLY A 237 -8.81 -4.02 -0.53
N SER A 238 -9.49 -3.59 0.52
CA SER A 238 -8.98 -2.58 1.45
C SER A 238 -9.42 -2.82 2.88
N ALA A 239 -8.60 -2.42 3.84
CA ALA A 239 -8.95 -2.30 5.25
C ALA A 239 -9.41 -0.87 5.52
N VAL A 240 -10.62 -0.70 6.01
CA VAL A 240 -11.21 0.59 6.37
C VAL A 240 -10.94 0.88 7.83
N PHE A 241 -10.50 2.09 8.08
CA PHE A 241 -10.27 2.56 9.44
C PHE A 241 -11.24 3.69 9.78
N ARG A 242 -11.49 3.84 11.06
CA ARG A 242 -12.09 5.01 11.67
C ARG A 242 -11.10 5.53 12.69
N LYS A 243 -10.51 6.71 12.41
CA LYS A 243 -9.34 7.19 13.14
C LYS A 243 -8.20 6.16 13.04
N ASP A 244 -7.71 5.64 14.17
CA ASP A 244 -6.61 4.67 14.23
C ASP A 244 -7.05 3.21 14.32
N LYS A 245 -8.38 2.92 14.29
CA LYS A 245 -8.93 1.56 14.44
C LYS A 245 -9.57 1.06 13.17
N MET A 246 -9.23 -0.15 12.80
CA MET A 246 -9.89 -0.85 11.71
C MET A 246 -11.32 -1.20 12.08
N VAL A 247 -12.27 -0.83 11.21
CA VAL A 247 -13.70 -1.10 11.37
C VAL A 247 -14.22 -2.19 10.45
N GLY A 248 -13.57 -2.46 9.32
CA GLY A 248 -13.98 -3.51 8.41
C GLY A 248 -13.13 -3.61 7.16
N TRP A 249 -13.58 -4.47 6.24
CA TRP A 249 -12.97 -4.69 4.94
C TRP A 249 -13.88 -4.17 3.83
N LEU A 250 -13.26 -3.69 2.75
CA LEU A 250 -13.88 -3.56 1.43
C LEU A 250 -13.37 -4.70 0.55
N ASP A 251 -14.25 -5.23 -0.28
CA ASP A 251 -13.86 -6.16 -1.35
C ASP A 251 -13.25 -5.42 -2.55
N ASP A 252 -12.98 -6.16 -3.64
CA ASP A 252 -12.35 -5.61 -4.84
C ASP A 252 -13.25 -4.57 -5.54
N HIS A 253 -14.57 -4.79 -5.61
CA HIS A 253 -15.54 -3.86 -6.22
C HIS A 253 -15.78 -2.64 -5.35
N GLU A 254 -15.98 -2.84 -4.06
CA GLU A 254 -16.14 -1.76 -3.09
C GLU A 254 -14.88 -0.86 -3.05
N SER A 255 -13.68 -1.46 -3.09
CA SER A 255 -12.42 -0.71 -3.13
C SER A 255 -12.25 0.05 -4.46
N ALA A 256 -12.62 -0.56 -5.59
CA ALA A 256 -12.61 0.11 -6.89
C ALA A 256 -13.56 1.32 -6.89
N GLY A 257 -14.78 1.16 -6.37
CA GLY A 257 -15.76 2.24 -6.24
C GLY A 257 -15.24 3.40 -5.40
N ALA A 258 -14.58 3.11 -4.28
CA ALA A 258 -13.94 4.14 -3.46
C ALA A 258 -12.83 4.86 -4.24
N ASN A 259 -11.99 4.13 -4.95
CA ASN A 259 -10.89 4.71 -5.74
C ASN A 259 -11.40 5.55 -6.94
N TRP A 260 -12.53 5.19 -7.55
CA TRP A 260 -13.19 6.04 -8.56
C TRP A 260 -13.56 7.41 -7.99
N VAL A 261 -14.15 7.43 -6.80
CA VAL A 261 -14.51 8.68 -6.12
C VAL A 261 -13.28 9.44 -5.64
N LEU A 262 -12.25 8.77 -5.18
CA LEU A 262 -10.97 9.39 -4.76
C LEU A 262 -10.15 9.93 -5.94
N GLY A 263 -10.36 9.41 -7.14
CA GLY A 263 -9.61 9.84 -8.32
C GLY A 263 -8.24 9.17 -8.44
N THR A 264 -8.05 8.02 -7.84
CA THR A 264 -6.77 7.28 -7.77
C THR A 264 -6.67 6.17 -8.82
N ILE A 265 -7.68 6.01 -9.68
CA ILE A 265 -7.71 4.98 -10.72
C ILE A 265 -6.71 5.30 -11.84
N SER A 266 -5.67 4.48 -11.98
CA SER A 266 -4.79 4.47 -13.16
C SER A 266 -5.39 3.65 -14.28
N ARG A 267 -5.76 2.39 -13.98
CA ARG A 267 -6.40 1.44 -14.91
C ARG A 267 -7.44 0.61 -14.18
N ALA A 268 -8.57 0.35 -14.81
CA ALA A 268 -9.56 -0.61 -14.36
C ALA A 268 -9.95 -1.51 -15.52
N THR A 269 -10.26 -2.78 -15.24
CA THR A 269 -10.66 -3.74 -16.26
C THR A 269 -12.03 -4.29 -15.90
N TYR A 270 -12.97 -4.21 -16.85
CA TYR A 270 -14.30 -4.79 -16.74
C TYR A 270 -14.56 -5.76 -17.88
N VAL A 271 -15.33 -6.81 -17.58
CA VAL A 271 -15.81 -7.76 -18.59
C VAL A 271 -17.31 -7.56 -18.74
N VAL A 272 -17.72 -7.25 -19.95
CA VAL A 272 -19.11 -6.95 -20.32
C VAL A 272 -19.66 -8.05 -21.19
N ALA A 273 -20.84 -8.59 -20.88
CA ALA A 273 -21.52 -9.59 -21.69
C ALA A 273 -22.42 -8.91 -22.74
N ALA A 274 -22.26 -9.27 -24.02
CA ALA A 274 -23.11 -8.72 -25.08
C ALA A 274 -24.51 -9.34 -25.02
N PRO A 275 -25.58 -8.52 -24.98
CA PRO A 275 -26.93 -9.02 -24.64
C PRO A 275 -27.56 -9.96 -25.66
N GLN A 276 -27.09 -9.96 -26.90
CA GLN A 276 -27.66 -10.78 -27.99
C GLN A 276 -26.69 -11.83 -28.54
N HIS A 277 -25.51 -11.95 -27.96
CA HIS A 277 -24.43 -12.79 -28.47
C HIS A 277 -23.76 -13.53 -27.31
N ASP A 278 -23.39 -14.79 -27.54
CA ASP A 278 -22.51 -15.52 -26.60
C ASP A 278 -21.07 -14.97 -26.72
N CYS A 279 -20.88 -13.78 -26.19
CA CYS A 279 -19.68 -12.97 -26.37
C CYS A 279 -19.41 -12.09 -25.15
N LEU A 280 -18.16 -12.09 -24.72
CA LEU A 280 -17.65 -11.25 -23.67
C LEU A 280 -16.67 -10.21 -24.25
N VAL A 281 -16.78 -8.98 -23.80
CA VAL A 281 -15.88 -7.89 -24.19
C VAL A 281 -15.10 -7.43 -22.96
N THR A 282 -13.79 -7.53 -23.01
CA THR A 282 -12.91 -7.00 -21.97
C THR A 282 -12.55 -5.55 -22.30
N ILE A 283 -12.84 -4.66 -21.36
CA ILE A 283 -12.64 -3.23 -21.51
C ILE A 283 -11.67 -2.74 -20.45
N GLU A 284 -10.64 -2.03 -20.89
CA GLU A 284 -9.74 -1.29 -20.02
C GLU A 284 -10.22 0.16 -19.92
N LEU A 285 -10.29 0.67 -18.70
CA LEU A 285 -10.66 2.05 -18.38
C LEU A 285 -9.47 2.82 -17.82
N LEU A 286 -9.39 4.06 -18.23
CA LEU A 286 -8.43 5.05 -17.71
C LEU A 286 -9.22 6.23 -17.18
N GLN A 287 -9.09 6.54 -15.90
CA GLN A 287 -9.72 7.75 -15.34
C GLN A 287 -9.05 8.99 -15.90
N ARG A 288 -9.86 9.97 -16.32
CA ARG A 288 -9.39 11.23 -16.93
C ARG A 288 -9.70 12.45 -16.10
N SER A 289 -10.83 12.44 -15.43
CA SER A 289 -11.26 13.55 -14.61
C SER A 289 -12.04 13.07 -13.41
N ARG A 290 -11.98 13.87 -12.38
CA ARG A 290 -12.78 13.72 -11.17
C ARG A 290 -13.11 15.12 -10.66
N GLU A 291 -14.37 15.35 -10.36
CA GLU A 291 -14.82 16.56 -9.70
C GLU A 291 -15.75 16.18 -8.55
N VAL A 292 -15.45 16.67 -7.33
CA VAL A 292 -16.32 16.47 -6.17
C VAL A 292 -16.65 17.83 -5.59
N LYS A 293 -17.95 18.12 -5.47
CA LYS A 293 -18.47 19.40 -4.98
C LYS A 293 -19.48 19.20 -3.86
N PRO A 294 -19.42 19.98 -2.79
CA PRO A 294 -20.50 19.99 -1.80
C PRO A 294 -21.79 20.52 -2.45
N LEU A 295 -22.92 19.94 -2.07
CA LEU A 295 -24.25 20.39 -2.42
C LEU A 295 -24.93 20.82 -1.12
N ILE A 296 -25.15 22.14 -0.96
CA ILE A 296 -25.78 22.69 0.23
C ILE A 296 -27.02 23.45 -0.19
N SER A 297 -28.18 23.05 0.36
CA SER A 297 -29.47 23.69 0.10
C SER A 297 -30.23 23.84 1.42
N GLY A 298 -30.08 25.00 2.06
CA GLY A 298 -30.59 25.20 3.43
C GLY A 298 -29.91 24.24 4.40
N ASP A 299 -30.70 23.42 5.09
CA ASP A 299 -30.22 22.42 6.03
C ASP A 299 -29.83 21.07 5.38
N GLU A 300 -30.11 20.90 4.08
CA GLU A 300 -29.74 19.69 3.36
C GLU A 300 -28.28 19.75 2.89
N ILE A 301 -27.51 18.75 3.32
CA ILE A 301 -26.10 18.60 2.96
C ILE A 301 -25.95 17.36 2.09
N GLY A 302 -25.27 17.52 0.97
CA GLY A 302 -24.96 16.45 0.05
C GLY A 302 -23.66 16.68 -0.70
N VAL A 303 -23.34 15.78 -1.62
CA VAL A 303 -22.14 15.84 -2.45
C VAL A 303 -22.48 15.42 -3.87
N ASN A 304 -21.96 16.15 -4.84
CA ASN A 304 -21.99 15.76 -6.25
C ASN A 304 -20.60 15.25 -6.66
N VAL A 305 -20.56 14.04 -7.23
CA VAL A 305 -19.36 13.39 -7.74
C VAL A 305 -19.49 13.24 -9.25
N LYS A 306 -18.56 13.82 -10.01
CA LYS A 306 -18.44 13.61 -11.46
C LYS A 306 -17.17 12.83 -11.77
N ILE A 307 -17.30 11.74 -12.54
CA ILE A 307 -16.22 10.86 -12.94
C ILE A 307 -16.16 10.83 -14.46
N GLY A 308 -14.99 11.14 -15.03
CA GLY A 308 -14.75 11.01 -16.46
C GLY A 308 -13.73 9.90 -16.74
N ALA A 309 -14.05 8.99 -17.67
CA ALA A 309 -13.16 7.90 -18.05
C ALA A 309 -13.06 7.72 -19.57
N ILE A 310 -11.96 7.09 -20.01
CA ILE A 310 -11.79 6.61 -21.38
C ILE A 310 -11.75 5.11 -21.37
N ALA A 311 -12.59 4.50 -22.19
CA ALA A 311 -12.68 3.07 -22.39
C ALA A 311 -11.92 2.62 -23.66
N ARG A 312 -11.22 1.49 -23.55
CA ARG A 312 -10.56 0.79 -24.68
C ARG A 312 -10.94 -0.67 -24.64
N VAL A 313 -11.40 -1.20 -25.75
CA VAL A 313 -11.62 -2.65 -25.90
C VAL A 313 -10.26 -3.33 -26.03
N GLN A 314 -10.01 -4.30 -25.15
CA GLN A 314 -8.77 -5.07 -25.11
C GLN A 314 -8.93 -6.44 -25.75
N ASP A 315 -10.05 -7.12 -25.48
CA ASP A 315 -10.30 -8.47 -25.96
C ASP A 315 -11.80 -8.69 -26.18
N ILE A 316 -12.11 -9.59 -27.13
CA ILE A 316 -13.47 -10.00 -27.45
C ILE A 316 -13.47 -11.53 -27.62
N THR A 317 -14.21 -12.24 -26.74
CA THR A 317 -14.44 -13.67 -26.88
C THR A 317 -15.79 -13.91 -27.54
N GLY A 318 -15.80 -14.70 -28.63
CA GLY A 318 -17.01 -14.95 -29.40
C GLY A 318 -17.11 -14.10 -30.67
N ARG A 319 -18.27 -14.16 -31.32
CA ARG A 319 -18.52 -13.41 -32.57
C ARG A 319 -19.43 -12.22 -32.28
N ILE A 320 -18.86 -11.06 -32.09
CA ILE A 320 -19.61 -9.81 -32.27
C ILE A 320 -19.30 -9.28 -33.65
N PRO A 321 -20.29 -8.87 -34.43
CA PRO A 321 -20.07 -7.89 -35.47
C PRO A 321 -19.85 -6.53 -34.80
N VAL A 322 -18.69 -6.34 -34.19
CA VAL A 322 -18.27 -5.00 -33.77
C VAL A 322 -17.83 -4.31 -35.03
N ASP A 323 -18.80 -3.85 -35.79
CA ASP A 323 -18.51 -2.90 -36.86
C ASP A 323 -18.10 -1.57 -36.19
N ARG A 324 -16.96 -1.08 -36.59
CA ARG A 324 -16.26 0.06 -36.02
C ARG A 324 -17.07 1.36 -36.04
N ASP A 325 -18.02 1.43 -36.93
CA ASP A 325 -18.90 2.57 -37.18
C ASP A 325 -20.33 2.33 -36.67
N ASP A 326 -20.56 1.18 -36.00
CA ASP A 326 -21.86 0.92 -35.41
C ASP A 326 -22.01 1.72 -34.11
N ARG A 327 -22.73 2.82 -34.25
CA ARG A 327 -23.08 3.74 -33.18
C ARG A 327 -23.81 3.02 -32.04
N GLU A 328 -24.65 2.05 -32.36
CA GLU A 328 -25.46 1.31 -31.40
C GLU A 328 -24.57 0.47 -30.47
N THR A 329 -23.55 -0.22 -31.03
CA THR A 329 -22.57 -0.97 -30.25
C THR A 329 -21.76 -0.08 -29.31
N VAL A 330 -21.32 1.09 -29.77
CA VAL A 330 -20.54 2.02 -28.94
C VAL A 330 -21.42 2.60 -27.83
N GLU A 331 -22.66 2.97 -28.10
CA GLU A 331 -23.61 3.47 -27.12
C GLU A 331 -23.92 2.38 -26.06
N TRP A 332 -24.16 1.15 -26.49
CA TRP A 332 -24.35 0.02 -25.58
C TRP A 332 -23.12 -0.21 -24.67
N LEU A 333 -21.91 -0.33 -25.24
CA LEU A 333 -20.68 -0.50 -24.45
C LEU A 333 -20.49 0.65 -23.45
N THR A 334 -20.80 1.88 -23.86
CA THR A 334 -20.72 3.05 -22.99
C THR A 334 -21.66 2.92 -21.79
N GLN A 335 -22.92 2.55 -22.03
CA GLN A 335 -23.93 2.39 -20.98
C GLN A 335 -23.57 1.27 -19.99
N GLU A 336 -23.12 0.13 -20.50
CA GLU A 336 -22.70 -0.99 -19.63
C GLU A 336 -21.52 -0.59 -18.73
N VAL A 337 -20.52 0.06 -19.30
CA VAL A 337 -19.35 0.51 -18.53
C VAL A 337 -19.71 1.57 -17.50
N VAL A 338 -20.58 2.53 -17.85
CA VAL A 338 -21.12 3.49 -16.90
C VAL A 338 -21.83 2.78 -15.76
N GLY A 339 -22.70 1.81 -16.08
CA GLY A 339 -23.40 1.00 -15.07
C GLY A 339 -22.46 0.23 -14.13
N HIS A 340 -21.36 -0.32 -14.64
CA HIS A 340 -20.36 -0.97 -13.80
C HIS A 340 -19.67 0.00 -12.83
N ILE A 341 -19.26 1.18 -13.31
CA ILE A 341 -18.62 2.20 -12.45
C ILE A 341 -19.61 2.71 -11.39
N GLU A 342 -20.84 3.02 -11.80
CA GLU A 342 -21.89 3.47 -10.88
C GLU A 342 -22.19 2.41 -9.82
N ASN A 343 -22.29 1.13 -10.21
CA ASN A 343 -22.50 0.02 -9.29
C ASN A 343 -21.37 -0.10 -8.26
N ASP A 344 -20.11 -0.08 -8.71
CA ASP A 344 -18.96 -0.15 -7.82
C ASP A 344 -18.95 1.03 -6.81
N VAL A 345 -19.25 2.25 -7.28
CA VAL A 345 -19.37 3.43 -6.42
C VAL A 345 -20.51 3.28 -5.41
N GLN A 346 -21.66 2.75 -5.81
CA GLN A 346 -22.79 2.53 -4.90
C GLN A 346 -22.48 1.44 -3.86
N LEU A 347 -21.80 0.36 -4.25
CA LEU A 347 -21.31 -0.66 -3.33
C LEU A 347 -20.36 -0.06 -2.29
N ALA A 348 -19.38 0.73 -2.74
CA ALA A 348 -18.44 1.43 -1.86
C ALA A 348 -19.16 2.37 -0.88
N LEU A 349 -20.10 3.20 -1.37
CA LEU A 349 -20.89 4.11 -0.54
C LEU A 349 -21.73 3.36 0.49
N SER A 350 -22.39 2.28 0.07
CA SER A 350 -23.20 1.46 0.96
C SER A 350 -22.35 0.85 2.07
N LYS A 351 -21.20 0.27 1.73
CA LYS A 351 -20.30 -0.37 2.70
C LYS A 351 -19.64 0.63 3.63
N ALA A 352 -19.19 1.77 3.12
CA ALA A 352 -18.62 2.84 3.94
C ALA A 352 -19.63 3.39 4.96
N ARG A 353 -20.91 3.53 4.58
CA ARG A 353 -21.99 3.92 5.49
C ARG A 353 -22.25 2.85 6.55
N GLU A 354 -22.30 1.57 6.17
CA GLU A 354 -22.41 0.44 7.10
C GLU A 354 -21.30 0.47 8.16
N LEU A 355 -20.06 0.76 7.73
CA LEU A 355 -18.89 0.85 8.59
C LEU A 355 -18.80 2.17 9.37
N GLY A 356 -19.59 3.17 9.00
CA GLY A 356 -19.59 4.49 9.61
C GLY A 356 -18.28 5.25 9.39
N ALA A 357 -17.62 5.04 8.24
CA ALA A 357 -16.31 5.60 7.93
C ALA A 357 -16.33 6.35 6.58
N ASP A 358 -15.98 7.62 6.58
CA ASP A 358 -15.90 8.45 5.37
C ASP A 358 -14.55 8.26 4.66
N VAL A 359 -14.43 7.17 3.92
CA VAL A 359 -13.23 6.86 3.14
C VAL A 359 -13.04 7.76 1.91
N PHE A 360 -14.04 8.57 1.56
CA PHE A 360 -14.03 9.46 0.40
C PHE A 360 -13.51 10.85 0.71
N GLY A 361 -13.43 11.20 2.02
CA GLY A 361 -13.05 12.52 2.49
C GLY A 361 -14.09 13.60 2.19
N PHE A 362 -15.38 13.25 2.15
CA PHE A 362 -16.46 14.22 1.94
C PHE A 362 -16.54 15.23 3.09
N GLY A 363 -16.29 14.78 4.34
CA GLY A 363 -16.21 15.68 5.48
C GLY A 363 -15.07 16.69 5.33
N ASN A 364 -13.91 16.26 4.90
CA ASN A 364 -12.78 17.15 4.63
C ASN A 364 -13.10 18.13 3.48
N LEU A 365 -13.81 17.69 2.46
CA LEU A 365 -14.29 18.58 1.40
C LEU A 365 -15.18 19.70 1.96
N ILE A 366 -16.14 19.36 2.82
CA ILE A 366 -17.05 20.33 3.47
C ILE A 366 -16.26 21.23 4.43
N TYR A 367 -15.38 20.67 5.26
CA TYR A 367 -14.47 21.43 6.12
C TYR A 367 -13.71 22.53 5.36
N ARG A 368 -13.17 22.19 4.19
CA ARG A 368 -12.34 23.09 3.36
C ARG A 368 -13.15 24.09 2.53
N LYS A 369 -14.32 23.70 2.04
CA LYS A 369 -15.12 24.53 1.11
C LYS A 369 -16.19 25.33 1.80
N GLU A 370 -16.77 24.79 2.86
CA GLU A 370 -17.90 25.33 3.60
C GLU A 370 -17.63 25.33 5.12
N PRO A 371 -16.59 26.05 5.58
CA PRO A 371 -16.15 25.97 6.98
C PRO A 371 -17.24 26.36 7.98
N ARG A 372 -18.16 27.28 7.62
CA ARG A 372 -19.29 27.65 8.49
C ARG A 372 -20.27 26.51 8.70
N VAL A 373 -20.49 25.70 7.68
CA VAL A 373 -21.34 24.50 7.77
C VAL A 373 -20.65 23.44 8.62
N TRP A 374 -19.35 23.25 8.43
CA TRP A 374 -18.56 22.33 9.24
C TRP A 374 -18.53 22.69 10.72
N GLU A 375 -18.42 23.99 11.08
CA GLU A 375 -18.47 24.46 12.47
C GLU A 375 -19.79 24.09 13.17
N GLN A 376 -20.90 24.01 12.42
CA GLN A 376 -22.21 23.62 12.96
C GLN A 376 -22.35 22.10 13.11
N ILE A 377 -21.71 21.32 12.23
CA ILE A 377 -21.77 19.86 12.26
C ILE A 377 -20.80 19.33 13.31
N GLY A 378 -19.53 19.69 13.21
CA GLY A 378 -18.43 19.13 13.98
C GLY A 378 -18.10 17.68 13.59
N GLU A 379 -16.94 17.19 14.02
CA GLU A 379 -16.43 15.88 13.63
C GLU A 379 -17.29 14.72 14.17
N ASP A 380 -17.80 14.86 15.41
CA ASP A 380 -18.59 13.78 16.04
C ASP A 380 -19.93 13.56 15.34
N ARG A 381 -20.63 14.62 14.94
CA ARG A 381 -21.90 14.52 14.20
C ARG A 381 -21.70 14.18 12.72
N TRP A 382 -20.49 14.42 12.18
CA TRP A 382 -20.19 14.09 10.79
C TRP A 382 -20.40 12.59 10.49
N HIS A 383 -19.92 11.72 11.37
CA HIS A 383 -20.07 10.28 11.16
C HIS A 383 -21.53 9.81 11.14
N GLU A 384 -22.41 10.45 11.91
CA GLU A 384 -23.85 10.17 11.87
C GLU A 384 -24.46 10.71 10.56
N LEU A 385 -24.10 11.93 10.18
CA LEU A 385 -24.57 12.57 8.96
C LEU A 385 -24.13 11.81 7.71
N PHE A 386 -22.90 11.32 7.68
CA PHE A 386 -22.33 10.57 6.55
C PHE A 386 -23.16 9.33 6.22
N GLN A 387 -23.77 8.65 7.19
CA GLN A 387 -24.59 7.48 6.96
C GLN A 387 -25.82 7.77 6.09
N THR A 388 -26.33 8.99 6.16
CA THR A 388 -27.52 9.45 5.41
C THR A 388 -27.21 10.49 4.33
N LEU A 389 -25.92 10.82 4.15
CA LEU A 389 -25.46 11.85 3.21
C LEU A 389 -25.95 11.57 1.80
N LYS A 390 -26.58 12.55 1.17
CA LYS A 390 -26.99 12.43 -0.23
C LYS A 390 -25.78 12.59 -1.14
N VAL A 391 -25.46 11.54 -1.90
CA VAL A 391 -24.36 11.55 -2.88
C VAL A 391 -24.94 11.31 -4.26
N ASN A 392 -24.80 12.30 -5.14
CA ASN A 392 -25.16 12.16 -6.54
C ASN A 392 -23.91 11.81 -7.34
N VAL A 393 -23.97 10.77 -8.14
CA VAL A 393 -22.87 10.28 -8.97
C VAL A 393 -23.24 10.46 -10.43
N ASP A 394 -22.34 11.05 -11.21
CA ASP A 394 -22.48 11.30 -12.65
C ASP A 394 -21.20 10.78 -13.33
N VAL A 395 -21.35 9.78 -14.21
CA VAL A 395 -20.24 9.09 -14.86
C VAL A 395 -20.30 9.32 -16.37
N GLU A 396 -19.25 9.89 -16.90
CA GLU A 396 -19.06 10.10 -18.35
C GLU A 396 -17.95 9.19 -18.87
N VAL A 397 -18.27 8.30 -19.82
CA VAL A 397 -17.30 7.40 -20.45
C VAL A 397 -17.19 7.70 -21.94
N HIS A 398 -15.96 7.85 -22.41
CA HIS A 398 -15.66 7.97 -23.83
C HIS A 398 -14.96 6.70 -24.32
N VAL A 399 -15.67 5.90 -25.11
CA VAL A 399 -15.10 4.72 -25.75
C VAL A 399 -14.20 5.17 -26.91
N ARG A 400 -12.88 4.95 -26.74
CA ARG A 400 -11.92 5.16 -27.83
C ARG A 400 -11.84 3.92 -28.71
N ARG A 401 -11.52 4.16 -29.99
CA ARG A 401 -11.37 3.12 -31.00
C ARG A 401 -10.51 1.96 -30.52
N PRO A 402 -10.97 0.70 -30.67
CA PRO A 402 -10.19 -0.47 -30.32
C PRO A 402 -8.94 -0.56 -31.20
N GLY A 403 -7.81 -0.82 -30.58
CA GLY A 403 -6.50 -1.28 -31.06
C GLY A 403 -6.12 -1.15 -32.55
N LEU A 404 -5.11 -1.93 -32.95
CA LEU A 404 -4.55 -1.97 -34.30
C LEU A 404 -5.41 -2.79 -35.31
N VAL A 405 -6.36 -3.59 -34.81
CA VAL A 405 -7.17 -4.52 -35.63
C VAL A 405 -8.60 -3.98 -35.76
N ILE A 406 -9.09 -3.96 -37.01
CA ILE A 406 -10.37 -3.34 -37.41
C ILE A 406 -11.55 -4.32 -37.30
N SER A 407 -11.27 -5.63 -37.33
CA SER A 407 -12.27 -6.69 -37.29
C SER A 407 -11.79 -7.84 -36.42
N SER A 408 -12.74 -8.56 -35.79
CA SER A 408 -12.43 -9.80 -35.05
C SER A 408 -11.74 -10.79 -35.96
N PHE A 409 -10.70 -11.47 -35.46
CA PHE A 409 -10.02 -12.54 -36.14
C PHE A 409 -11.00 -13.71 -36.35
N THR A 410 -11.32 -14.02 -37.59
CA THR A 410 -12.09 -15.22 -37.98
C THR A 410 -11.15 -16.18 -38.67
N PRO A 411 -10.74 -17.29 -38.05
CA PRO A 411 -9.97 -18.32 -38.79
C PRO A 411 -10.81 -18.85 -39.94
N ARG A 412 -10.20 -18.96 -41.11
CA ARG A 412 -10.82 -19.54 -42.31
C ARG A 412 -10.85 -21.06 -42.22
#